data_c60665208c69e30f2b1c6736dad7da85
#
_entry.id   c60665208c69e30f2b1c6736dad7da85
#
_cell.length_a   1.000
_cell.length_b   1.000
_cell.length_c   1.000
_cell.angle_alpha   90.00
_cell.angle_beta   90.00
_cell.angle_gamma   90.00
#
_symmetry.space_group_name_H-M   'P 1'
#
loop_
_entity.id
_entity.type
_entity.pdbx_description
1 polymer ?
#
loop_
_entity_poly.entity_id
_entity_poly.type
_entity_poly.pdbx_seq_one_letter_code
_entity_poly.pdbx_strand_id
1 'polypeptide(L)'
;MQTRLLVALILGVVANPAFSNSHAGSTLAELAEQVRATEIAFAKTLADRDVKTFTSMIAPDVIWLADKPLRGPAEVLTNWQKFFDAPKAPFSWAPEIVEVQEGGKLALSTGPVMNGDGKRVGTYTSIWRREKSGKWLIIFDRGCPQCDCQK
;
A
#
# COMPACT_ATOMS: atom_id res chain seq x y z
N MET A 1 -16.08 -40.46 -74.18
CA MET A 1 -15.09 -39.54 -73.57
C MET A 1 -15.65 -39.09 -72.26
N GLN A 2 -15.17 -39.65 -71.13
CA GLN A 2 -15.63 -39.27 -69.79
C GLN A 2 -14.53 -38.45 -69.14
N THR A 3 -14.80 -37.17 -68.88
CA THR A 3 -13.90 -36.24 -68.19
C THR A 3 -14.11 -36.37 -66.69
N ARG A 4 -13.13 -36.90 -65.96
CA ARG A 4 -13.13 -36.98 -64.48
C ARG A 4 -12.66 -35.65 -63.89
N LEU A 5 -13.52 -35.00 -63.14
CA LEU A 5 -13.23 -33.81 -62.38
C LEU A 5 -12.61 -34.22 -61.04
N LEU A 6 -11.35 -33.86 -60.80
CA LEU A 6 -10.67 -34.03 -59.50
C LEU A 6 -10.98 -32.82 -58.62
N VAL A 7 -11.72 -33.04 -57.53
CA VAL A 7 -11.94 -32.04 -56.47
C VAL A 7 -10.82 -32.18 -55.44
N ALA A 8 -9.94 -31.18 -55.37
CA ALA A 8 -8.91 -31.08 -54.33
C ALA A 8 -9.52 -30.51 -53.05
N LEU A 9 -9.53 -31.32 -52.00
CA LEU A 9 -9.95 -30.89 -50.65
C LEU A 9 -8.76 -30.21 -49.95
N ILE A 10 -8.82 -28.87 -49.79
CA ILE A 10 -7.81 -28.11 -49.00
C ILE A 10 -8.28 -28.16 -47.54
N LEU A 11 -7.55 -28.96 -46.71
CA LEU A 11 -7.66 -28.88 -45.24
C LEU A 11 -6.98 -27.61 -44.75
N GLY A 12 -7.77 -26.61 -44.38
CA GLY A 12 -7.27 -25.42 -43.67
C GLY A 12 -6.95 -25.77 -42.20
N VAL A 13 -5.68 -25.76 -41.86
CA VAL A 13 -5.22 -25.83 -40.44
C VAL A 13 -5.48 -24.47 -39.80
N VAL A 14 -6.51 -24.39 -38.96
CA VAL A 14 -6.77 -23.21 -38.13
C VAL A 14 -5.81 -23.27 -36.93
N ALA A 15 -4.73 -22.49 -36.98
CA ALA A 15 -3.85 -22.30 -35.83
C ALA A 15 -4.58 -21.42 -34.79
N ASN A 16 -5.03 -22.03 -33.69
CA ASN A 16 -5.49 -21.29 -32.53
C ASN A 16 -4.28 -20.58 -31.88
N PRO A 17 -4.29 -19.24 -31.70
CA PRO A 17 -3.32 -18.58 -30.85
C PRO A 17 -3.59 -19.04 -29.41
N ALA A 18 -2.68 -19.82 -28.84
CA ALA A 18 -2.64 -20.11 -27.42
C ALA A 18 -2.44 -18.79 -26.68
N PHE A 19 -3.48 -18.28 -26.04
CA PHE A 19 -3.34 -17.21 -25.03
C PHE A 19 -2.57 -17.81 -23.85
N SER A 20 -1.25 -17.59 -23.85
CA SER A 20 -0.44 -17.83 -22.67
C SER A 20 -0.87 -16.84 -21.60
N ASN A 21 -1.74 -17.28 -20.67
CA ASN A 21 -1.97 -16.59 -19.40
C ASN A 21 -0.68 -16.73 -18.57
N SER A 22 0.31 -15.89 -18.87
CA SER A 22 1.43 -15.69 -17.98
C SER A 22 0.87 -15.00 -16.72
N HIS A 23 0.76 -15.72 -15.61
CA HIS A 23 0.69 -15.15 -14.28
C HIS A 23 2.05 -14.51 -14.00
N ALA A 24 2.34 -13.41 -14.70
CA ALA A 24 3.46 -12.56 -14.35
C ALA A 24 3.13 -11.98 -12.98
N GLY A 25 3.92 -12.34 -11.96
CA GLY A 25 3.83 -11.71 -10.64
C GLY A 25 3.93 -10.18 -10.81
N SER A 26 3.24 -9.41 -9.95
CA SER A 26 3.29 -7.95 -10.01
C SER A 26 4.75 -7.47 -10.01
N THR A 27 5.06 -6.51 -10.86
CA THR A 27 6.36 -5.84 -10.88
C THR A 27 6.58 -5.02 -9.61
N LEU A 28 7.82 -4.68 -9.27
CA LEU A 28 8.11 -3.82 -8.12
C LEU A 28 7.44 -2.45 -8.25
N ALA A 29 7.34 -1.91 -9.47
CA ALA A 29 6.65 -0.65 -9.73
C ALA A 29 5.15 -0.74 -9.44
N GLU A 30 4.48 -1.80 -9.88
CA GLU A 30 3.06 -2.03 -9.57
C GLU A 30 2.84 -2.24 -8.07
N LEU A 31 3.76 -2.92 -7.39
CA LEU A 31 3.69 -3.08 -5.94
C LEU A 31 3.91 -1.75 -5.21
N ALA A 32 4.79 -0.89 -5.70
CA ALA A 32 5.00 0.45 -5.13
C ALA A 32 3.73 1.31 -5.25
N GLU A 33 3.04 1.26 -6.38
CA GLU A 33 1.75 1.96 -6.55
C GLU A 33 0.65 1.38 -5.65
N GLN A 34 0.61 0.06 -5.43
CA GLN A 34 -0.29 -0.55 -4.45
C GLN A 34 -0.02 -0.02 -3.04
N VAL A 35 1.25 0.07 -2.62
CA VAL A 35 1.62 0.60 -1.30
C VAL A 35 1.30 2.08 -1.20
N ARG A 36 1.56 2.86 -2.25
CA ARG A 36 1.18 4.29 -2.31
C ARG A 36 -0.32 4.48 -2.11
N ALA A 37 -1.13 3.75 -2.85
CA ALA A 37 -2.58 3.79 -2.70
C ALA A 37 -3.04 3.34 -1.30
N THR A 38 -2.38 2.31 -0.74
CA THR A 38 -2.67 1.80 0.60
C THR A 38 -2.35 2.85 1.67
N GLU A 39 -1.20 3.53 1.56
CA GLU A 39 -0.81 4.61 2.49
C GLU A 39 -1.79 5.79 2.43
N ILE A 40 -2.20 6.20 1.23
CA ILE A 40 -3.21 7.25 1.04
C ILE A 40 -4.55 6.85 1.70
N ALA A 41 -4.97 5.60 1.49
CA ALA A 41 -6.19 5.07 2.12
C ALA A 41 -6.05 5.03 3.65
N PHE A 42 -4.87 4.68 4.17
CA PHE A 42 -4.59 4.68 5.59
C PHE A 42 -4.66 6.09 6.20
N ALA A 43 -4.02 7.07 5.56
CA ALA A 43 -4.11 8.48 5.98
C ALA A 43 -5.56 8.99 5.97
N LYS A 44 -6.33 8.57 4.98
CA LYS A 44 -7.75 8.93 4.85
C LYS A 44 -8.60 8.41 6.02
N THR A 45 -8.26 7.29 6.64
CA THR A 45 -9.02 6.76 7.80
C THR A 45 -9.05 7.75 8.97
N LEU A 46 -7.96 8.48 9.21
CA LEU A 46 -7.94 9.53 10.21
C LEU A 46 -8.82 10.72 9.81
N ALA A 47 -8.78 11.13 8.56
CA ALA A 47 -9.63 12.22 8.06
C ALA A 47 -11.12 11.86 8.16
N ASP A 48 -11.49 10.63 7.85
CA ASP A 48 -12.86 10.11 7.85
C ASP A 48 -13.33 9.63 9.25
N ARG A 49 -12.45 9.57 10.26
CA ARG A 49 -12.75 9.01 11.59
C ARG A 49 -13.06 7.50 11.56
N ASP A 50 -12.55 6.78 10.57
CA ASP A 50 -12.77 5.34 10.40
C ASP A 50 -11.77 4.51 11.20
N VAL A 51 -12.01 4.41 12.50
CA VAL A 51 -11.21 3.60 13.44
C VAL A 51 -11.16 2.13 13.02
N LYS A 52 -12.26 1.61 12.47
CA LYS A 52 -12.35 0.19 12.07
C LYS A 52 -11.41 -0.11 10.93
N THR A 53 -11.44 0.68 9.86
CA THR A 53 -10.53 0.51 8.72
C THR A 53 -9.09 0.78 9.14
N PHE A 54 -8.81 1.83 9.91
CA PHE A 54 -7.48 2.11 10.48
C PHE A 54 -6.90 0.87 11.15
N THR A 55 -7.63 0.30 12.12
CA THR A 55 -7.16 -0.88 12.87
C THR A 55 -6.95 -2.10 11.97
N SER A 56 -7.79 -2.28 10.95
CA SER A 56 -7.70 -3.41 10.01
C SER A 56 -6.49 -3.38 9.08
N MET A 57 -5.81 -2.23 8.98
CA MET A 57 -4.60 -2.05 8.17
C MET A 57 -3.31 -2.23 8.98
N ILE A 58 -3.43 -2.47 10.28
CA ILE A 58 -2.31 -2.65 11.20
C ILE A 58 -2.10 -4.15 11.43
N ALA A 59 -0.85 -4.62 11.31
CA ALA A 59 -0.53 -6.02 11.55
C ALA A 59 -0.66 -6.39 13.04
N PRO A 60 -1.04 -7.63 13.38
CA PRO A 60 -1.13 -8.06 14.78
C PRO A 60 0.17 -7.93 15.57
N ASP A 61 1.31 -8.04 14.88
CA ASP A 61 2.66 -7.95 15.43
C ASP A 61 3.34 -6.59 15.21
N VAL A 62 2.57 -5.54 14.93
CA VAL A 62 3.08 -4.18 14.69
C VAL A 62 3.92 -3.68 15.86
N ILE A 63 4.96 -2.90 15.54
CA ILE A 63 5.69 -2.05 16.47
C ILE A 63 5.54 -0.61 16.02
N TRP A 64 4.89 0.21 16.84
CA TRP A 64 4.66 1.62 16.58
C TRP A 64 5.54 2.46 17.48
N LEU A 65 6.43 3.25 16.91
CA LEU A 65 7.41 4.03 17.67
C LEU A 65 6.82 5.40 18.01
N ALA A 66 6.29 5.51 19.22
CA ALA A 66 5.92 6.76 19.89
C ALA A 66 7.00 7.11 20.94
N ASP A 67 6.64 7.80 22.04
CA ASP A 67 7.56 8.04 23.17
C ASP A 67 8.13 6.73 23.75
N LYS A 68 7.32 5.70 23.72
CA LYS A 68 7.72 4.30 23.95
C LYS A 68 7.17 3.42 22.84
N PRO A 69 7.79 2.28 22.53
CA PRO A 69 7.24 1.35 21.55
C PRO A 69 5.87 0.82 21.99
N LEU A 70 4.87 0.95 21.11
CA LEU A 70 3.55 0.36 21.25
C LEU A 70 3.52 -0.94 20.46
N ARG A 71 2.88 -1.98 21.00
CA ARG A 71 2.86 -3.32 20.42
C ARG A 71 1.43 -3.79 20.17
N GLY A 72 1.18 -4.16 18.94
CA GLY A 72 -0.12 -4.62 18.47
C GLY A 72 -1.15 -3.50 18.31
N PRO A 73 -2.24 -3.78 17.57
CA PRO A 73 -3.24 -2.77 17.19
C PRO A 73 -3.95 -2.12 18.38
N ALA A 74 -4.12 -2.85 19.50
CA ALA A 74 -4.82 -2.34 20.68
C ALA A 74 -4.06 -1.19 21.36
N GLU A 75 -2.73 -1.32 21.54
CA GLU A 75 -1.93 -0.25 22.14
C GLU A 75 -1.84 0.96 21.19
N VAL A 76 -1.70 0.71 19.88
CA VAL A 76 -1.72 1.77 18.86
C VAL A 76 -3.03 2.53 18.92
N LEU A 77 -4.17 1.83 18.91
CA LEU A 77 -5.48 2.46 18.96
C LEU A 77 -5.68 3.28 20.24
N THR A 78 -5.30 2.74 21.40
CA THR A 78 -5.36 3.47 22.67
C THR A 78 -4.58 4.80 22.60
N ASN A 79 -3.41 4.80 21.99
CA ASN A 79 -2.60 6.01 21.82
C ASN A 79 -3.20 6.99 20.80
N TRP A 80 -3.82 6.46 19.73
CA TRP A 80 -4.38 7.25 18.63
C TRP A 80 -5.82 7.70 18.87
N GLN A 81 -6.53 7.15 19.87
CA GLN A 81 -7.94 7.46 20.17
C GLN A 81 -8.18 8.96 20.27
N LYS A 82 -7.31 9.71 20.96
CA LYS A 82 -7.39 11.17 21.09
C LYS A 82 -7.45 11.92 19.75
N PHE A 83 -6.83 11.37 18.69
CA PHE A 83 -6.84 11.96 17.37
C PHE A 83 -8.15 11.65 16.63
N PHE A 84 -8.74 10.48 16.87
CA PHE A 84 -10.04 10.12 16.32
C PHE A 84 -11.19 10.83 17.02
N ASP A 85 -11.07 11.14 18.31
CA ASP A 85 -12.09 11.86 19.11
C ASP A 85 -12.06 13.36 18.83
N ALA A 86 -10.99 13.89 18.26
CA ALA A 86 -10.88 15.31 17.93
C ALA A 86 -11.94 15.72 16.88
N PRO A 87 -12.53 16.93 16.95
CA PRO A 87 -13.55 17.40 16.01
C PRO A 87 -13.10 17.40 14.53
N LYS A 88 -11.81 17.61 14.33
CA LYS A 88 -11.12 17.55 13.01
C LYS A 88 -9.85 16.74 13.13
N ALA A 89 -9.38 16.16 12.02
CA ALA A 89 -8.06 15.55 11.99
C ALA A 89 -7.00 16.59 12.37
N PRO A 90 -6.21 16.35 13.43
CA PRO A 90 -5.22 17.32 13.86
C PRO A 90 -4.03 17.42 12.91
N PHE A 91 -3.83 16.42 12.07
CA PHE A 91 -2.81 16.37 11.06
C PHE A 91 -3.24 15.46 9.88
N SER A 92 -2.51 15.56 8.79
CA SER A 92 -2.62 14.68 7.63
C SER A 92 -1.22 14.31 7.16
N TRP A 93 -1.13 13.26 6.34
CA TRP A 93 0.11 12.88 5.69
C TRP A 93 -0.16 12.28 4.32
N ALA A 94 0.87 12.26 3.48
CA ALA A 94 0.81 11.64 2.16
C ALA A 94 2.18 11.04 1.80
N PRO A 95 2.23 9.94 1.03
CA PRO A 95 3.47 9.31 0.62
C PRO A 95 4.21 10.17 -0.42
N GLU A 96 5.43 10.55 -0.09
CA GLU A 96 6.38 11.22 -0.99
C GLU A 96 7.28 10.16 -1.66
N ILE A 97 7.85 9.26 -0.86
CA ILE A 97 8.70 8.17 -1.31
C ILE A 97 8.06 6.84 -0.93
N VAL A 98 8.01 5.92 -1.89
CA VAL A 98 7.61 4.53 -1.68
C VAL A 98 8.62 3.64 -2.36
N GLU A 99 9.23 2.73 -1.60
CA GLU A 99 10.20 1.77 -2.09
C GLU A 99 9.79 0.35 -1.70
N VAL A 100 9.82 -0.56 -2.65
CA VAL A 100 9.51 -1.98 -2.43
C VAL A 100 10.78 -2.79 -2.48
N GLN A 101 11.00 -3.62 -1.46
CA GLN A 101 12.12 -4.55 -1.41
C GLN A 101 12.04 -5.56 -2.57
N GLU A 102 13.20 -5.98 -3.10
CA GLU A 102 13.33 -6.84 -4.29
C GLU A 102 12.47 -8.12 -4.23
N GLY A 103 12.26 -8.68 -3.04
CA GLY A 103 11.37 -9.83 -2.84
C GLY A 103 9.87 -9.52 -2.91
N GLY A 104 9.45 -8.26 -3.07
CA GLY A 104 8.05 -7.84 -3.16
C GLY A 104 7.22 -8.05 -1.90
N LYS A 105 7.87 -8.31 -0.75
CA LYS A 105 7.21 -8.65 0.52
C LYS A 105 7.17 -7.51 1.52
N LEU A 106 8.13 -6.60 1.44
CA LEU A 106 8.25 -5.44 2.31
C LEU A 106 8.34 -4.18 1.47
N ALA A 107 7.77 -3.11 1.99
CA ALA A 107 7.87 -1.79 1.40
C ALA A 107 8.02 -0.72 2.49
N LEU A 108 8.75 0.34 2.15
CA LEU A 108 8.83 1.56 2.94
C LEU A 108 7.96 2.62 2.27
N SER A 109 7.21 3.35 3.07
CA SER A 109 6.50 4.58 2.69
C SER A 109 6.89 5.69 3.64
N THR A 110 7.24 6.85 3.12
CA THR A 110 7.59 8.02 3.94
C THR A 110 7.17 9.31 3.24
N GLY A 111 6.91 10.34 4.03
CA GLY A 111 6.50 11.63 3.51
C GLY A 111 6.21 12.65 4.61
N PRO A 112 5.76 13.86 4.24
CA PRO A 112 5.48 14.93 5.17
C PRO A 112 4.24 14.65 6.01
N VAL A 113 4.29 15.11 7.26
CA VAL A 113 3.13 15.28 8.12
C VAL A 113 2.80 16.78 8.16
N MET A 114 1.54 17.11 7.86
CA MET A 114 1.03 18.46 7.79
C MET A 114 0.05 18.71 8.93
N ASN A 115 0.12 19.88 9.59
CA ASN A 115 -0.90 20.28 10.55
C ASN A 115 -2.19 20.78 9.85
N GLY A 116 -3.21 21.18 10.63
CA GLY A 116 -4.48 21.67 10.13
C GLY A 116 -4.40 22.93 9.25
N ASP A 117 -3.29 23.69 9.33
CA ASP A 117 -3.02 24.89 8.53
C ASP A 117 -2.22 24.58 7.26
N GLY A 118 -1.93 23.29 6.99
CA GLY A 118 -1.15 22.87 5.85
C GLY A 118 0.36 23.11 6.00
N LYS A 119 0.85 23.39 7.19
CA LYS A 119 2.29 23.52 7.48
C LYS A 119 2.88 22.15 7.80
N ARG A 120 4.03 21.84 7.20
CA ARG A 120 4.81 20.64 7.54
C ARG A 120 5.30 20.72 8.99
N VAL A 121 4.95 19.71 9.79
CA VAL A 121 5.32 19.60 11.20
C VAL A 121 6.15 18.38 11.53
N GLY A 122 6.34 17.50 10.54
CA GLY A 122 7.11 16.29 10.73
C GLY A 122 7.24 15.46 9.47
N THR A 123 7.73 14.26 9.67
CA THR A 123 7.85 13.20 8.67
C THR A 123 7.34 11.91 9.31
N TYR A 124 6.59 11.12 8.56
CA TYR A 124 6.26 9.75 8.95
C TYR A 124 7.11 8.76 8.15
N THR A 125 7.26 7.57 8.68
CA THR A 125 7.81 6.41 7.97
C THR A 125 7.07 5.16 8.42
N SER A 126 6.45 4.48 7.46
CA SER A 126 5.74 3.22 7.65
C SER A 126 6.47 2.10 6.90
N ILE A 127 6.59 0.94 7.51
CA ILE A 127 6.99 -0.30 6.84
C ILE A 127 5.77 -1.18 6.69
N TRP A 128 5.49 -1.51 5.43
CA TRP A 128 4.37 -2.35 5.01
C TRP A 128 4.86 -3.76 4.70
N ARG A 129 4.15 -4.78 5.18
CA ARG A 129 4.35 -6.18 4.83
C ARG A 129 3.20 -6.67 3.98
N ARG A 130 3.55 -7.34 2.86
CA ARG A 130 2.56 -7.98 2.00
C ARG A 130 2.21 -9.35 2.55
N GLU A 131 0.94 -9.53 2.90
CA GLU A 131 0.41 -10.79 3.39
C GLU A 131 0.18 -11.80 2.23
N LYS A 132 -0.02 -13.08 2.56
CA LYS A 132 -0.30 -14.12 1.55
C LYS A 132 -1.55 -13.83 0.71
N SER A 133 -2.49 -13.09 1.25
CA SER A 133 -3.70 -12.61 0.55
C SER A 133 -3.42 -11.51 -0.48
N GLY A 134 -2.20 -10.95 -0.51
CA GLY A 134 -1.84 -9.77 -1.27
C GLY A 134 -2.11 -8.43 -0.56
N LYS A 135 -2.78 -8.46 0.59
CA LYS A 135 -3.04 -7.25 1.39
C LYS A 135 -1.75 -6.74 2.03
N TRP A 136 -1.58 -5.42 2.05
CA TRP A 136 -0.49 -4.77 2.77
C TRP A 136 -0.94 -4.39 4.18
N LEU A 137 -0.12 -4.70 5.20
CA LEU A 137 -0.33 -4.32 6.60
C LEU A 137 0.90 -3.60 7.13
N ILE A 138 0.70 -2.58 7.97
CA ILE A 138 1.78 -1.88 8.67
C ILE A 138 2.37 -2.80 9.73
N ILE A 139 3.70 -2.97 9.71
CA ILE A 139 4.46 -3.73 10.72
C ILE A 139 5.37 -2.84 11.58
N PHE A 140 5.80 -1.71 11.05
CA PHE A 140 6.49 -0.64 11.79
C PHE A 140 5.96 0.71 11.35
N ASP A 141 5.82 1.62 12.30
CA ASP A 141 5.51 3.02 12.01
C ASP A 141 6.23 3.96 12.97
N ARG A 142 6.59 5.13 12.47
CA ARG A 142 7.19 6.20 13.24
C ARG A 142 6.86 7.57 12.65
N GLY A 143 6.34 8.47 13.49
CA GLY A 143 6.34 9.90 13.24
C GLY A 143 7.55 10.57 13.88
N CYS A 144 8.23 11.43 13.15
CA CYS A 144 9.30 12.29 13.67
C CYS A 144 8.88 13.75 13.53
N PRO A 145 8.96 14.56 14.62
CA PRO A 145 8.84 16.01 14.50
C PRO A 145 9.87 16.56 13.51
N GLN A 146 9.55 17.67 12.87
CA GLN A 146 10.51 18.36 12.03
C GLN A 146 11.68 18.82 12.89
N CYS A 147 12.89 18.39 12.56
CA CYS A 147 14.08 18.93 13.20
C CYS A 147 14.33 20.32 12.61
N ASP A 148 14.26 21.36 13.43
CA ASP A 148 14.80 22.68 13.12
C ASP A 148 16.33 22.61 13.17
N CYS A 149 16.93 21.96 12.18
CA CYS A 149 18.36 22.06 11.93
C CYS A 149 18.59 23.43 11.30
N GLN A 150 18.56 24.47 12.12
CA GLN A 150 19.19 25.74 11.73
C GLN A 150 20.70 25.49 11.67
N LYS A 151 21.24 25.43 10.45
CA LYS A 151 22.66 25.50 10.19
C LYS A 151 23.14 26.94 10.30
#